data_4ec62f21db6876e594c9c0bc0c9dfe99
#
_entry.id   4ec62f21db6876e594c9c0bc0c9dfe99
#
_cell.length_a   1.000
_cell.length_b   1.000
_cell.length_c   1.000
_cell.angle_alpha   90.00
_cell.angle_beta   90.00
_cell.angle_gamma   90.00
#
_symmetry.space_group_name_H-M   'P 1'
#
loop_
_entity.id
_entity.type
_entity.pdbx_description
1 polymer ?
#
loop_
_entity_poly.entity_id
_entity_poly.type
_entity_poly.pdbx_seq_one_letter_code
_entity_poly.pdbx_strand_id
1 'polypeptide(L)'
;REHPDYKPKYFGDLRARDAAYHQGTVWGWLIGPFIDTWLKVHPGDLAGARQFLEGFVPHLSEGCVGSISEVFDADPPYAQRGCVAQAWSVAEVLRCYIITAETTGA
;
A
#
# COMPACT_ATOMS: atom_id res chain seq x y z
N ARG A 1 1.77 8.92 15.43
CA ARG A 1 3.16 8.51 15.75
C ARG A 1 3.53 8.72 17.22
N GLU A 2 2.83 9.61 17.91
CA GLU A 2 3.11 9.96 19.32
C GLU A 2 2.42 9.03 20.34
N HIS A 3 1.54 8.14 19.88
CA HIS A 3 0.86 7.20 20.77
C HIS A 3 1.84 6.15 21.28
N PRO A 4 1.81 5.80 22.61
CA PRO A 4 2.77 4.86 23.19
C PRO A 4 2.71 3.45 22.57
N ASP A 5 1.57 3.05 22.04
CA ASP A 5 1.40 1.74 21.39
C ASP A 5 1.79 1.74 19.90
N TYR A 6 2.17 2.88 19.33
CA TYR A 6 2.60 2.96 17.94
C TYR A 6 3.84 2.11 17.67
N LYS A 7 3.74 1.20 16.72
CA LYS A 7 4.76 0.25 16.32
C LYS A 7 4.95 0.29 14.80
N PRO A 8 5.91 1.08 14.29
CA PRO A 8 6.05 1.29 12.84
C PRO A 8 6.66 0.10 12.07
N LYS A 9 7.19 -0.91 12.78
CA LYS A 9 7.88 -2.06 12.17
C LYS A 9 7.22 -3.37 12.54
N TYR A 10 6.89 -4.15 11.52
CA TYR A 10 6.50 -5.55 11.66
C TYR A 10 7.76 -6.42 11.69
N PHE A 11 8.37 -6.56 12.87
CA PHE A 11 9.66 -7.21 13.05
C PHE A 11 9.78 -7.86 14.42
N GLY A 12 10.64 -8.87 14.53
CA GLY A 12 10.94 -9.56 15.77
C GLY A 12 10.26 -10.92 15.89
N ASP A 13 10.06 -11.38 17.12
CA ASP A 13 9.35 -12.62 17.41
C ASP A 13 7.83 -12.47 17.14
N LEU A 14 7.09 -13.56 17.31
CA LEU A 14 5.65 -13.58 17.06
C LEU A 14 4.91 -12.52 17.88
N ARG A 15 5.25 -12.38 19.17
CA ARG A 15 4.60 -11.42 20.07
C ARG A 15 4.84 -9.98 19.64
N ALA A 16 6.08 -9.66 19.25
CA ALA A 16 6.45 -8.32 18.76
C ALA A 16 5.74 -7.99 17.44
N ARG A 17 5.66 -8.96 16.54
CA ARG A 17 4.96 -8.80 15.26
C ARG A 17 3.45 -8.62 15.44
N ASP A 18 2.82 -9.43 16.28
CA ASP A 18 1.39 -9.31 16.57
C ASP A 18 1.06 -7.94 17.18
N ALA A 19 1.92 -7.43 18.06
CA ALA A 19 1.76 -6.10 18.66
C ALA A 19 1.89 -4.96 17.64
N ALA A 20 2.60 -5.17 16.54
CA ALA A 20 2.80 -4.16 15.49
C ALA A 20 1.75 -4.22 14.38
N TYR A 21 1.14 -5.37 14.15
CA TYR A 21 0.37 -5.70 12.95
C TYR A 21 -0.73 -4.70 12.61
N HIS A 22 -1.40 -4.14 13.62
CA HIS A 22 -2.44 -3.12 13.48
C HIS A 22 -2.15 -1.84 14.29
N GLN A 23 -0.89 -1.60 14.66
CA GLN A 23 -0.50 -0.50 15.54
C GLN A 23 0.52 0.48 14.91
N GLY A 24 0.57 0.53 13.59
CA GLY A 24 1.46 1.46 12.90
C GLY A 24 2.01 0.95 11.58
N THR A 25 2.07 -0.36 11.39
CA THR A 25 2.43 -1.02 10.14
C THR A 25 1.50 -0.60 9.00
N VAL A 26 2.04 -0.33 7.83
CA VAL A 26 1.29 0.12 6.66
C VAL A 26 0.83 -1.08 5.82
N TRP A 27 -0.47 -1.16 5.58
CA TRP A 27 -1.08 -2.22 4.77
C TRP A 27 -1.27 -1.78 3.32
N GLY A 28 -0.71 -2.53 2.38
CA GLY A 28 -0.72 -2.16 0.96
C GLY A 28 -2.12 -2.05 0.34
N TRP A 29 -3.07 -2.91 0.75
CA TRP A 29 -4.43 -2.90 0.22
C TRP A 29 -5.20 -1.60 0.48
N LEU A 30 -4.82 -0.84 1.52
CA LEU A 30 -5.48 0.41 1.89
C LEU A 30 -5.38 1.49 0.81
N ILE A 31 -4.50 1.32 -0.18
CA ILE A 31 -4.45 2.23 -1.34
C ILE A 31 -5.79 2.27 -2.09
N GLY A 32 -6.52 1.16 -2.12
CA GLY A 32 -7.83 1.10 -2.78
C GLY A 32 -8.84 2.07 -2.21
N PRO A 33 -9.25 1.93 -0.93
CA PRO A 33 -10.14 2.87 -0.27
C PRO A 33 -9.64 4.32 -0.27
N PHE A 34 -8.31 4.52 -0.20
CA PHE A 34 -7.70 5.84 -0.29
C PHE A 34 -7.96 6.49 -1.66
N ILE A 35 -7.69 5.79 -2.76
CA ILE A 35 -7.94 6.28 -4.12
C ILE A 35 -9.43 6.53 -4.34
N ASP A 36 -10.30 5.64 -3.90
CA ASP A 36 -11.75 5.83 -4.00
C ASP A 36 -12.20 7.12 -3.28
N THR A 37 -11.65 7.36 -2.10
CA THR A 37 -11.94 8.57 -1.34
C THR A 37 -11.37 9.81 -2.01
N TRP A 38 -10.14 9.75 -2.50
CA TRP A 38 -9.51 10.84 -3.25
C TRP A 38 -10.39 11.30 -4.42
N LEU A 39 -10.86 10.36 -5.24
CA LEU A 39 -11.69 10.66 -6.41
C LEU A 39 -13.09 11.21 -6.05
N LYS A 40 -13.60 10.91 -4.85
CA LYS A 40 -14.81 11.53 -4.32
C LYS A 40 -14.60 12.99 -3.91
N VAL A 41 -13.45 13.27 -3.30
CA VAL A 41 -13.10 14.62 -2.84
C VAL A 41 -12.60 15.49 -4.00
N HIS A 42 -11.93 14.88 -4.97
CA HIS A 42 -11.37 15.52 -6.17
C HIS A 42 -11.94 14.88 -7.43
N PRO A 43 -13.22 15.13 -7.78
CA PRO A 43 -13.86 14.51 -8.95
C PRO A 43 -13.09 14.78 -10.25
N GLY A 44 -12.77 13.72 -10.98
CA GLY A 44 -12.05 13.81 -12.25
C GLY A 44 -10.54 13.94 -12.16
N ASP A 45 -9.96 14.05 -10.97
CA ASP A 45 -8.50 14.12 -10.79
C ASP A 45 -7.86 12.72 -10.86
N LEU A 46 -7.96 12.10 -12.03
CA LEU A 46 -7.35 10.78 -12.28
C LEU A 46 -5.83 10.83 -12.21
N ALA A 47 -5.23 11.90 -12.72
CA ALA A 47 -3.78 12.08 -12.71
C ALA A 47 -3.23 12.18 -11.29
N GLY A 48 -3.86 12.98 -10.42
CA GLY A 48 -3.49 13.09 -9.02
C GLY A 48 -3.64 11.77 -8.27
N ALA A 49 -4.75 11.06 -8.48
CA ALA A 49 -4.96 9.75 -7.90
C ALA A 49 -3.89 8.74 -8.34
N ARG A 50 -3.52 8.76 -9.63
CA ARG A 50 -2.52 7.84 -10.19
C ARG A 50 -1.12 8.06 -9.62
N GLN A 51 -0.75 9.28 -9.26
CA GLN A 51 0.55 9.57 -8.64
C GLN A 51 0.78 8.78 -7.34
N PHE A 52 -0.27 8.50 -6.57
CA PHE A 52 -0.14 7.69 -5.35
C PHE A 52 0.20 6.22 -5.62
N LEU A 53 -0.03 5.73 -6.84
CA LEU A 53 0.30 4.36 -7.25
C LEU A 53 1.77 4.20 -7.67
N GLU A 54 2.44 5.30 -8.00
CA GLU A 54 3.80 5.26 -8.53
C GLU A 54 4.83 4.66 -7.57
N GLY A 55 4.58 4.81 -6.26
CA GLY A 55 5.41 4.19 -5.23
C GLY A 55 5.45 2.65 -5.26
N PHE A 56 4.45 2.02 -5.86
CA PHE A 56 4.43 0.57 -6.02
C PHE A 56 5.30 0.06 -7.18
N VAL A 57 5.63 0.91 -8.14
CA VAL A 57 6.40 0.50 -9.34
C VAL A 57 7.79 -0.03 -8.98
N PRO A 58 8.62 0.67 -8.19
CA PRO A 58 9.90 0.11 -7.75
C PRO A 58 9.73 -1.17 -6.91
N HIS A 59 8.67 -1.24 -6.10
CA HIS A 59 8.40 -2.39 -5.25
C HIS A 59 8.15 -3.68 -6.05
N LEU A 60 7.65 -3.59 -7.28
CA LEU A 60 7.47 -4.76 -8.16
C LEU A 60 8.79 -5.48 -8.52
N SER A 61 9.92 -4.87 -8.27
CA SER A 61 11.26 -5.46 -8.46
C SER A 61 11.91 -5.91 -7.14
N GLU A 62 11.20 -5.76 -6.02
CA GLU A 62 11.65 -6.12 -4.68
C GLU A 62 10.95 -7.40 -4.20
N GLY A 63 11.45 -8.00 -3.14
CA GLY A 63 10.85 -9.15 -2.48
C GLY A 63 10.37 -10.24 -3.44
N CYS A 64 9.09 -10.36 -3.66
CA CYS A 64 8.50 -11.21 -4.70
C CYS A 64 8.30 -10.39 -5.97
N VAL A 65 9.16 -10.60 -6.96
CA VAL A 65 9.12 -9.87 -8.24
C VAL A 65 7.76 -10.03 -8.93
N GLY A 66 7.18 -8.90 -9.32
CA GLY A 66 5.86 -8.86 -9.97
C GLY A 66 4.67 -9.00 -9.02
N SER A 67 4.90 -8.91 -7.71
CA SER A 67 3.84 -8.95 -6.70
C SER A 67 3.97 -7.81 -5.69
N ILE A 68 3.02 -7.71 -4.78
CA ILE A 68 2.98 -6.68 -3.75
C ILE A 68 2.84 -7.34 -2.39
N SER A 69 3.69 -6.90 -1.46
CA SER A 69 3.73 -7.41 -0.10
C SER A 69 2.50 -7.00 0.71
N GLU A 70 2.27 -7.73 1.79
CA GLU A 70 1.16 -7.52 2.70
C GLU A 70 1.26 -6.18 3.42
N VAL A 71 2.39 -5.94 4.07
CA VAL A 71 2.64 -4.79 4.94
C VAL A 71 4.00 -4.18 4.69
N PHE A 72 4.15 -2.93 5.13
CA PHE A 72 5.38 -2.16 5.02
C PHE A 72 5.67 -1.46 6.35
N ASP A 73 6.95 -1.27 6.67
CA ASP A 73 7.32 -0.38 7.76
C ASP A 73 6.82 1.04 7.47
N ALA A 74 6.36 1.74 8.51
CA ALA A 74 5.87 3.11 8.37
C ALA A 74 6.98 4.17 8.38
N ASP A 75 8.20 3.76 8.68
CA ASP A 75 9.38 4.62 8.68
C ASP A 75 10.36 4.20 7.57
N PRO A 76 11.14 5.15 7.03
CA PRO A 76 12.14 4.85 6.02
C PRO A 76 13.11 3.72 6.46
N PRO A 77 13.49 2.85 5.57
CA PRO A 77 13.26 2.81 4.11
C PRO A 77 11.96 2.15 3.69
N TYR A 78 10.95 2.07 4.54
CA TYR A 78 9.63 1.48 4.27
C TYR A 78 9.73 0.01 3.84
N ALA A 79 10.52 -0.75 4.57
CA ALA A 79 10.81 -2.14 4.25
C ALA A 79 9.53 -2.99 4.18
N GLN A 80 9.45 -3.82 3.16
CA GLN A 80 8.38 -4.80 3.01
C GLN A 80 8.46 -5.88 4.08
N ARG A 81 7.31 -6.29 4.60
CA ARG A 81 7.17 -7.29 5.65
C ARG A 81 5.95 -8.16 5.41
N GLY A 82 5.81 -9.18 6.23
CA GLY A 82 4.68 -10.09 6.16
C GLY A 82 4.73 -10.99 4.93
N CYS A 83 3.58 -11.35 4.38
CA CYS A 83 3.47 -12.15 3.18
C CYS A 83 4.04 -11.37 1.98
N VAL A 84 4.98 -11.98 1.23
CA VAL A 84 5.66 -11.31 0.11
C VAL A 84 4.78 -11.10 -1.12
N ALA A 85 3.69 -11.87 -1.23
CA ALA A 85 2.73 -11.83 -2.34
C ALA A 85 1.31 -11.90 -1.76
N GLN A 86 0.73 -10.74 -1.44
CA GLN A 86 -0.59 -10.67 -0.83
C GLN A 86 -1.66 -10.34 -1.87
N ALA A 87 -2.66 -11.23 -1.97
CA ALA A 87 -3.69 -11.15 -3.01
C ALA A 87 -4.46 -9.82 -3.02
N TRP A 88 -4.92 -9.33 -1.87
CA TRP A 88 -5.68 -8.08 -1.84
C TRP A 88 -4.82 -6.82 -2.03
N SER A 89 -3.52 -6.86 -1.71
CA SER A 89 -2.60 -5.79 -2.09
C SER A 89 -2.48 -5.68 -3.62
N VAL A 90 -2.28 -6.81 -4.29
CA VAL A 90 -2.22 -6.89 -5.76
C VAL A 90 -3.54 -6.46 -6.39
N ALA A 91 -4.66 -6.99 -5.89
CA ALA A 91 -5.99 -6.70 -6.41
C ALA A 91 -6.34 -5.21 -6.32
N GLU A 92 -6.09 -4.58 -5.18
CA GLU A 92 -6.41 -3.16 -4.98
C GLU A 92 -5.51 -2.25 -5.80
N VAL A 93 -4.22 -2.53 -5.90
CA VAL A 93 -3.33 -1.75 -6.77
C VAL A 93 -3.73 -1.88 -8.24
N LEU A 94 -4.01 -3.09 -8.73
CA LEU A 94 -4.46 -3.31 -10.10
C LEU A 94 -5.79 -2.59 -10.37
N ARG A 95 -6.76 -2.72 -9.48
CA ARG A 95 -8.05 -2.02 -9.59
C ARG A 95 -7.85 -0.51 -9.70
N CYS A 96 -7.00 0.06 -8.86
CA CYS A 96 -6.71 1.49 -8.87
C CYS A 96 -6.01 1.93 -10.16
N TYR A 97 -5.11 1.13 -10.70
CA TYR A 97 -4.51 1.41 -12.01
C TYR A 97 -5.55 1.44 -13.13
N ILE A 98 -6.53 0.54 -13.09
CA ILE A 98 -7.60 0.48 -14.10
C ILE A 98 -8.52 1.70 -14.00
N ILE A 99 -9.02 2.03 -12.81
CA ILE A 99 -9.96 3.15 -12.64
C ILE A 99 -9.31 4.53 -12.83
N THR A 100 -8.00 4.63 -12.67
CA THR A 100 -7.25 5.87 -12.91
C THR A 100 -6.62 5.93 -14.30
N ALA A 101 -6.80 4.90 -15.12
CA ALA A 101 -6.35 4.95 -16.50
C ALA A 101 -7.14 6.02 -17.27
N GLU A 102 -6.40 6.87 -18.01
CA GLU A 102 -7.06 7.73 -18.97
C GLU A 102 -7.74 6.87 -20.02
N THR A 103 -9.03 7.06 -20.19
CA THR A 103 -9.73 6.50 -21.35
C THR A 103 -9.21 7.24 -22.58
N THR A 104 -8.22 6.67 -23.25
CA THR A 104 -7.95 7.05 -24.63
C THR A 104 -9.23 6.77 -25.39
N GLY A 105 -9.96 7.83 -25.72
CA GLY A 105 -11.17 7.71 -26.52
C GLY A 105 -10.86 6.96 -27.80
N ALA A 106 -11.45 5.79 -27.91
CA ALA A 106 -11.47 5.07 -29.18
C ALA A 106 -12.43 5.78 -30.15
#